data_f85d56613d8c9abdcbdb9670a5511a76
#
_entry.id   f85d56613d8c9abdcbdb9670a5511a76
#
_cell.length_a   1.000
_cell.length_b   1.000
_cell.length_c   1.000
_cell.angle_alpha   90.00
_cell.angle_beta   90.00
_cell.angle_gamma   90.00
#
_symmetry.space_group_name_H-M   'P 1'
#
loop_
_entity.id
_entity.type
_entity.pdbx_description
1 polymer ?
#
loop_
_entity_poly.entity_id
_entity_poly.type
_entity_poly.pdbx_seq_one_letter_code
_entity_poly.pdbx_strand_id
1 'polypeptide(L)'
;MAHIIAIANQKGGVGKTTTAVNLAASLAVAEQRTLLIDGDPQGNATSGVGVEVEQLTRTVYDALIGQIPLDQVILRAIQFAHLDVAPTTQDLAGAEVELIDRENRELAMREALAPLRDRYDYILIDCPPSLGLLTINMLAAADAVLIPVQCEYYALEGLSQLLNTVHRIQQSVNPALAIYGVLLTMYDARLNLSRQVVADAREYFGPKVFETIVPRNVRLAEAPSFGKPIVLYDIASVGAQAYLSVAREIVQRDAPTSRIPHQLTANAEIVNDSELIGEAPIEQQVPTPTAVDERIASPPTNEPGDTTAAPMTPRTPIELPPEV
;
A
#
# COMPACT_ATOMS: atom_id res chain seq x y z
N MET A 1 -8.64 -2.10 -21.36
CA MET A 1 -9.35 -2.66 -20.17
C MET A 1 -8.60 -2.27 -18.94
N ALA A 2 -9.31 -1.86 -17.87
CA ALA A 2 -8.70 -1.52 -16.58
C ALA A 2 -7.95 -2.70 -15.99
N HIS A 3 -6.85 -2.39 -15.27
CA HIS A 3 -6.21 -3.33 -14.35
C HIS A 3 -6.90 -3.20 -12.97
N ILE A 4 -7.61 -4.25 -12.55
CA ILE A 4 -8.34 -4.27 -11.28
C ILE A 4 -7.43 -4.87 -10.20
N ILE A 5 -7.07 -4.06 -9.21
CA ILE A 5 -6.14 -4.43 -8.14
C ILE A 5 -6.86 -4.36 -6.78
N ALA A 6 -7.04 -5.50 -6.13
CA ALA A 6 -7.51 -5.55 -4.75
C ALA A 6 -6.35 -5.29 -3.78
N ILE A 7 -6.57 -4.42 -2.79
CA ILE A 7 -5.58 -4.12 -1.75
C ILE A 7 -6.01 -4.86 -0.49
N ALA A 8 -5.36 -5.98 -0.20
CA ALA A 8 -5.82 -6.92 0.82
C ALA A 8 -4.69 -7.36 1.77
N ASN A 9 -5.03 -7.50 3.05
CA ASN A 9 -4.26 -8.20 4.07
C ASN A 9 -5.20 -8.47 5.26
N GLN A 10 -5.10 -9.65 5.87
CA GLN A 10 -5.88 -10.01 7.06
C GLN A 10 -5.50 -9.20 8.30
N LYS A 11 -4.24 -8.81 8.41
CA LYS A 11 -3.76 -8.03 9.56
C LYS A 11 -4.34 -6.62 9.48
N GLY A 12 -5.00 -6.20 10.56
CA GLY A 12 -5.44 -4.82 10.75
C GLY A 12 -4.24 -3.87 10.90
N GLY A 13 -4.40 -2.60 10.47
CA GLY A 13 -3.38 -1.57 10.70
C GLY A 13 -2.13 -1.65 9.82
N VAL A 14 -2.07 -2.51 8.80
CA VAL A 14 -0.90 -2.61 7.90
C VAL A 14 -0.86 -1.54 6.80
N GLY A 15 -1.84 -0.66 6.76
CA GLY A 15 -1.92 0.43 5.78
C GLY A 15 -2.68 0.07 4.50
N LYS A 16 -3.66 -0.85 4.51
CA LYS A 16 -4.52 -1.15 3.34
C LYS A 16 -5.20 0.10 2.81
N THR A 17 -6.08 0.69 3.59
CA THR A 17 -6.82 1.90 3.23
C THR A 17 -5.91 3.07 2.92
N THR A 18 -4.84 3.26 3.72
CA THR A 18 -3.81 4.27 3.44
C THR A 18 -3.20 4.06 2.07
N THR A 19 -2.91 2.81 1.70
CA THR A 19 -2.38 2.48 0.37
C THR A 19 -3.43 2.71 -0.71
N ALA A 20 -4.67 2.26 -0.52
CA ALA A 20 -5.76 2.41 -1.49
C ALA A 20 -5.99 3.89 -1.84
N VAL A 21 -6.18 4.73 -0.84
CA VAL A 21 -6.43 6.17 -1.00
C VAL A 21 -5.25 6.88 -1.66
N ASN A 22 -4.04 6.67 -1.13
CA ASN A 22 -2.89 7.45 -1.59
C ASN A 22 -2.35 6.95 -2.94
N LEU A 23 -2.47 5.67 -3.22
CA LEU A 23 -2.14 5.12 -4.53
C LEU A 23 -3.14 5.57 -5.60
N ALA A 24 -4.46 5.54 -5.31
CA ALA A 24 -5.49 6.04 -6.23
C ALA A 24 -5.27 7.51 -6.58
N ALA A 25 -5.02 8.34 -5.57
CA ALA A 25 -4.69 9.75 -5.77
C ALA A 25 -3.40 9.94 -6.58
N SER A 26 -2.36 9.14 -6.31
CA SER A 26 -1.07 9.24 -7.02
C SER A 26 -1.16 8.79 -8.48
N LEU A 27 -1.98 7.77 -8.78
CA LEU A 27 -2.28 7.35 -10.15
C LEU A 27 -3.08 8.43 -10.89
N ALA A 28 -4.07 9.05 -10.25
CA ALA A 28 -4.82 10.16 -10.82
C ALA A 28 -3.95 11.40 -11.11
N VAL A 29 -2.97 11.71 -10.24
CA VAL A 29 -1.94 12.74 -10.49
C VAL A 29 -1.07 12.38 -11.69
N ALA A 30 -0.82 11.09 -11.92
CA ALA A 30 -0.12 10.58 -13.10
C ALA A 30 -1.03 10.46 -14.35
N GLU A 31 -2.20 11.16 -14.34
CA GLU A 31 -3.18 11.21 -15.42
C GLU A 31 -3.79 9.85 -15.81
N GLN A 32 -3.71 8.85 -14.89
CA GLN A 32 -4.40 7.57 -15.08
C GLN A 32 -5.84 7.68 -14.61
N ARG A 33 -6.80 7.29 -15.46
CA ARG A 33 -8.24 7.23 -15.09
C ARG A 33 -8.40 6.15 -14.03
N THR A 34 -8.62 6.55 -12.80
CA THR A 34 -8.62 5.68 -11.64
C THR A 34 -9.97 5.66 -10.95
N LEU A 35 -10.49 4.47 -10.66
CA LEU A 35 -11.62 4.25 -9.78
C LEU A 35 -11.13 3.66 -8.46
N LEU A 36 -11.45 4.31 -7.36
CA LEU A 36 -11.28 3.77 -6.02
C LEU A 36 -12.62 3.21 -5.54
N ILE A 37 -12.65 1.94 -5.16
CA ILE A 37 -13.82 1.28 -4.55
C ILE A 37 -13.52 1.04 -3.08
N ASP A 38 -14.35 1.57 -2.22
CA ASP A 38 -14.29 1.29 -0.79
C ASP A 38 -15.11 0.03 -0.49
N GLY A 39 -14.42 -1.09 -0.27
CA GLY A 39 -15.03 -2.39 0.03
C GLY A 39 -15.02 -2.74 1.53
N ASP A 40 -14.57 -1.82 2.40
CA ASP A 40 -14.59 -2.00 3.85
C ASP A 40 -15.81 -1.27 4.46
N PRO A 41 -16.71 -1.96 5.18
CA PRO A 41 -17.84 -1.34 5.86
C PRO A 41 -17.48 -0.18 6.80
N GLN A 42 -16.21 -0.06 7.19
CA GLN A 42 -15.76 1.07 8.01
C GLN A 42 -15.76 2.42 7.24
N GLY A 43 -15.80 2.41 5.89
CA GLY A 43 -15.87 3.61 5.07
C GLY A 43 -14.63 4.51 5.15
N ASN A 44 -13.48 3.94 5.54
CA ASN A 44 -12.27 4.73 5.76
C ASN A 44 -11.64 5.25 4.46
N ALA A 45 -11.78 4.54 3.33
CA ALA A 45 -11.32 5.05 2.05
C ALA A 45 -12.23 6.17 1.54
N THR A 46 -13.54 6.05 1.77
CA THR A 46 -14.56 7.06 1.45
C THR A 46 -14.28 8.39 2.16
N SER A 47 -14.14 8.36 3.49
CA SER A 47 -13.84 9.55 4.29
C SER A 47 -12.42 10.07 4.03
N GLY A 48 -11.47 9.18 3.78
CA GLY A 48 -10.06 9.51 3.50
C GLY A 48 -9.85 10.32 2.23
N VAL A 49 -10.79 10.29 1.29
CA VAL A 49 -10.80 11.14 0.08
C VAL A 49 -11.72 12.35 0.20
N GLY A 50 -12.30 12.60 1.38
CA GLY A 50 -13.13 13.78 1.67
C GLY A 50 -14.58 13.66 1.23
N VAL A 51 -15.08 12.44 1.04
CA VAL A 51 -16.51 12.23 0.80
C VAL A 51 -17.26 12.23 2.13
N GLU A 52 -18.29 13.08 2.23
CA GLU A 52 -19.14 13.19 3.41
C GLU A 52 -20.17 12.05 3.42
N VAL A 53 -19.97 11.09 4.32
CA VAL A 53 -20.74 9.84 4.39
C VAL A 53 -22.24 10.11 4.63
N GLU A 54 -22.57 11.16 5.40
CA GLU A 54 -23.95 11.53 5.76
C GLU A 54 -24.77 12.02 4.56
N GLN A 55 -24.13 12.42 3.48
CA GLN A 55 -24.79 12.91 2.27
C GLN A 55 -24.99 11.81 1.22
N LEU A 56 -24.48 10.61 1.46
CA LEU A 56 -24.57 9.50 0.52
C LEU A 56 -26.01 8.94 0.50
N THR A 57 -26.54 8.83 -0.71
CA THR A 57 -27.85 8.19 -0.96
C THR A 57 -27.70 6.85 -1.67
N ARG A 58 -26.52 6.54 -2.18
CA ARG A 58 -26.17 5.32 -2.92
C ARG A 58 -24.73 4.94 -2.63
N THR A 59 -24.48 3.67 -2.40
CA THR A 59 -23.20 3.15 -1.98
C THR A 59 -22.85 1.84 -2.67
N VAL A 60 -21.65 1.34 -2.46
CA VAL A 60 -21.22 0.02 -2.94
C VAL A 60 -22.16 -1.09 -2.46
N TYR A 61 -22.81 -0.93 -1.29
CA TYR A 61 -23.83 -1.84 -0.79
C TYR A 61 -24.96 -2.05 -1.80
N ASP A 62 -25.57 -0.95 -2.28
CA ASP A 62 -26.72 -1.00 -3.21
C ASP A 62 -26.35 -1.70 -4.53
N ALA A 63 -25.12 -1.47 -5.00
CA ALA A 63 -24.63 -2.14 -6.20
C ALA A 63 -24.34 -3.62 -5.98
N LEU A 64 -23.78 -3.97 -4.83
CA LEU A 64 -23.37 -5.35 -4.51
C LEU A 64 -24.57 -6.27 -4.34
N ILE A 65 -25.66 -5.78 -3.71
CA ILE A 65 -26.92 -6.54 -3.58
C ILE A 65 -27.75 -6.50 -4.87
N GLY A 66 -27.34 -5.72 -5.87
CA GLY A 66 -27.96 -5.69 -7.20
C GLY A 66 -29.17 -4.76 -7.33
N GLN A 67 -29.36 -3.83 -6.39
CA GLN A 67 -30.46 -2.85 -6.45
C GLN A 67 -30.23 -1.82 -7.56
N ILE A 68 -29.00 -1.38 -7.76
CA ILE A 68 -28.63 -0.41 -8.78
C ILE A 68 -27.31 -0.78 -9.48
N PRO A 69 -27.08 -0.35 -10.73
CA PRO A 69 -25.78 -0.47 -11.37
C PRO A 69 -24.69 0.31 -10.63
N LEU A 70 -23.49 -0.26 -10.52
CA LEU A 70 -22.35 0.39 -9.84
C LEU A 70 -22.01 1.76 -10.44
N ASP A 71 -22.25 1.99 -11.74
CA ASP A 71 -22.06 3.29 -12.39
C ASP A 71 -22.88 4.43 -11.74
N GLN A 72 -24.03 4.11 -11.18
CA GLN A 72 -24.89 5.09 -10.50
C GLN A 72 -24.44 5.40 -9.06
N VAL A 73 -23.54 4.60 -8.51
CA VAL A 73 -22.91 4.82 -7.19
C VAL A 73 -21.70 5.74 -7.30
N ILE A 74 -21.01 5.73 -8.45
CA ILE A 74 -19.72 6.37 -8.61
C ILE A 74 -19.82 7.89 -8.54
N LEU A 75 -19.08 8.48 -7.61
CA LEU A 75 -18.82 9.91 -7.52
C LEU A 75 -17.64 10.26 -8.43
N ARG A 76 -17.79 11.30 -9.26
CA ARG A 76 -16.83 11.65 -10.30
C ARG A 76 -15.89 12.77 -9.86
N ALA A 77 -14.63 12.68 -10.33
CA ALA A 77 -13.62 13.73 -10.18
C ALA A 77 -13.43 14.18 -8.72
N ILE A 78 -13.37 13.23 -7.78
CA ILE A 78 -13.18 13.53 -6.35
C ILE A 78 -11.75 13.99 -6.11
N GLN A 79 -11.60 15.28 -5.78
CA GLN A 79 -10.33 15.97 -5.54
C GLN A 79 -9.37 16.04 -6.74
N PHE A 80 -9.43 15.09 -7.68
CA PHE A 80 -8.62 15.04 -8.91
C PHE A 80 -9.49 14.72 -10.11
N ALA A 81 -9.20 15.32 -11.27
CA ALA A 81 -9.97 15.12 -12.49
C ALA A 81 -10.03 13.66 -12.95
N HIS A 82 -9.02 12.86 -12.61
CA HIS A 82 -8.91 11.46 -12.99
C HIS A 82 -9.19 10.48 -11.84
N LEU A 83 -9.74 10.93 -10.71
CA LEU A 83 -10.12 10.08 -9.58
C LEU A 83 -11.63 10.04 -9.42
N ASP A 84 -12.22 8.88 -9.68
CA ASP A 84 -13.60 8.56 -9.34
C ASP A 84 -13.62 7.64 -8.11
N VAL A 85 -14.71 7.70 -7.34
CA VAL A 85 -14.84 6.93 -6.09
C VAL A 85 -16.21 6.25 -6.04
N ALA A 86 -16.23 4.96 -5.75
CA ALA A 86 -17.43 4.24 -5.33
C ALA A 86 -17.43 4.16 -3.80
N PRO A 87 -18.22 5.01 -3.12
CA PRO A 87 -18.20 5.16 -1.68
C PRO A 87 -18.97 4.05 -0.98
N THR A 88 -18.69 3.85 0.30
CA THR A 88 -19.43 2.93 1.16
C THR A 88 -19.85 3.56 2.49
N THR A 89 -20.77 2.86 3.18
CA THR A 89 -21.18 3.12 4.56
C THR A 89 -21.12 1.81 5.34
N GLN A 90 -21.44 1.87 6.63
CA GLN A 90 -21.55 0.68 7.49
C GLN A 90 -22.61 -0.32 7.01
N ASP A 91 -23.58 0.12 6.19
CA ASP A 91 -24.60 -0.75 5.63
C ASP A 91 -24.02 -1.87 4.75
N LEU A 92 -22.81 -1.67 4.20
CA LEU A 92 -22.12 -2.71 3.43
C LEU A 92 -21.95 -4.03 4.21
N ALA A 93 -21.88 -3.98 5.54
CA ALA A 93 -21.86 -5.19 6.36
C ALA A 93 -23.13 -6.05 6.18
N GLY A 94 -24.28 -5.42 5.92
CA GLY A 94 -25.54 -6.10 5.64
C GLY A 94 -25.52 -6.94 4.37
N ALA A 95 -24.69 -6.57 3.39
CA ALA A 95 -24.57 -7.33 2.14
C ALA A 95 -24.11 -8.78 2.36
N GLU A 96 -23.32 -9.07 3.40
CA GLU A 96 -22.92 -10.45 3.72
C GLU A 96 -24.13 -11.32 4.04
N VAL A 97 -25.16 -10.77 4.68
CA VAL A 97 -26.40 -11.48 5.01
C VAL A 97 -27.32 -11.60 3.79
N GLU A 98 -27.50 -10.49 3.05
CA GLU A 98 -28.43 -10.46 1.90
C GLU A 98 -27.94 -11.30 0.70
N LEU A 99 -26.64 -11.44 0.56
CA LEU A 99 -26.07 -12.28 -0.49
C LEU A 99 -26.11 -13.79 -0.18
N ILE A 100 -26.46 -14.21 1.04
CA ILE A 100 -26.42 -15.63 1.43
C ILE A 100 -27.21 -16.52 0.46
N ASP A 101 -28.41 -16.08 0.11
CA ASP A 101 -29.33 -16.86 -0.73
C ASP A 101 -29.16 -16.58 -2.24
N ARG A 102 -28.24 -15.67 -2.60
CA ARG A 102 -27.95 -15.35 -4.01
C ARG A 102 -27.13 -16.43 -4.66
N GLU A 103 -27.57 -16.90 -5.81
CA GLU A 103 -26.76 -17.75 -6.67
C GLU A 103 -25.50 -17.01 -7.15
N ASN A 104 -24.32 -17.65 -7.11
CA ASN A 104 -23.03 -17.06 -7.45
C ASN A 104 -22.70 -15.78 -6.64
N ARG A 105 -23.08 -15.77 -5.38
CA ARG A 105 -22.89 -14.63 -4.44
C ARG A 105 -21.46 -14.11 -4.35
N GLU A 106 -20.47 -14.95 -4.64
CA GLU A 106 -19.05 -14.60 -4.66
C GLU A 106 -18.66 -13.76 -5.88
N LEU A 107 -19.52 -13.67 -6.90
CA LEU A 107 -19.25 -12.99 -8.15
C LEU A 107 -19.99 -11.64 -8.28
N ALA A 108 -20.75 -11.22 -7.28
CA ALA A 108 -21.58 -10.02 -7.33
C ALA A 108 -20.79 -8.75 -7.71
N MET A 109 -19.60 -8.55 -7.11
CA MET A 109 -18.73 -7.41 -7.45
C MET A 109 -18.15 -7.53 -8.85
N ARG A 110 -17.78 -8.73 -9.30
CA ARG A 110 -17.29 -8.94 -10.67
C ARG A 110 -18.35 -8.57 -11.71
N GLU A 111 -19.59 -8.96 -11.48
CA GLU A 111 -20.73 -8.63 -12.35
C GLU A 111 -20.98 -7.12 -12.38
N ALA A 112 -20.95 -6.47 -11.20
CA ALA A 112 -21.13 -5.03 -11.09
C ALA A 112 -20.02 -4.22 -11.78
N LEU A 113 -18.78 -4.73 -11.79
CA LEU A 113 -17.60 -4.09 -12.41
C LEU A 113 -17.48 -4.32 -13.90
N ALA A 114 -18.05 -5.39 -14.43
CA ALA A 114 -17.87 -5.78 -15.83
C ALA A 114 -18.13 -4.64 -16.84
N PRO A 115 -19.21 -3.82 -16.71
CA PRO A 115 -19.50 -2.73 -17.64
C PRO A 115 -18.53 -1.54 -17.54
N LEU A 116 -17.71 -1.48 -16.50
CA LEU A 116 -16.87 -0.33 -16.18
C LEU A 116 -15.41 -0.52 -16.61
N ARG A 117 -14.99 -1.75 -16.95
CA ARG A 117 -13.59 -2.09 -17.21
C ARG A 117 -12.92 -1.26 -18.32
N ASP A 118 -13.66 -0.83 -19.32
CA ASP A 118 -13.09 -0.05 -20.43
C ASP A 118 -13.05 1.47 -20.18
N ARG A 119 -13.60 1.92 -19.04
CA ARG A 119 -13.69 3.34 -18.68
C ARG A 119 -12.49 3.84 -17.90
N TYR A 120 -11.76 2.94 -17.27
CA TYR A 120 -10.64 3.24 -16.39
C TYR A 120 -9.36 2.58 -16.89
N ASP A 121 -8.23 3.11 -16.45
CA ASP A 121 -6.91 2.50 -16.61
C ASP A 121 -6.62 1.61 -15.38
N TYR A 122 -7.01 2.08 -14.18
CA TYR A 122 -6.91 1.35 -12.93
C TYR A 122 -8.22 1.37 -12.14
N ILE A 123 -8.54 0.22 -11.52
CA ILE A 123 -9.58 0.11 -10.50
C ILE A 123 -8.93 -0.47 -9.25
N LEU A 124 -8.89 0.32 -8.18
CA LEU A 124 -8.35 -0.09 -6.88
C LEU A 124 -9.49 -0.41 -5.94
N ILE A 125 -9.43 -1.56 -5.26
CA ILE A 125 -10.44 -2.00 -4.31
C ILE A 125 -9.81 -2.09 -2.92
N ASP A 126 -10.24 -1.23 -1.98
CA ASP A 126 -9.87 -1.35 -0.57
C ASP A 126 -10.65 -2.49 0.07
N CYS A 127 -9.95 -3.49 0.61
CA CYS A 127 -10.56 -4.67 1.18
C CYS A 127 -10.61 -4.61 2.72
N PRO A 128 -11.69 -5.12 3.35
CA PRO A 128 -11.74 -5.23 4.80
C PRO A 128 -10.67 -6.20 5.34
N PRO A 129 -10.34 -6.15 6.65
CA PRO A 129 -9.35 -7.04 7.24
C PRO A 129 -9.85 -8.47 7.42
N SER A 130 -11.17 -8.69 7.34
CA SER A 130 -11.78 -10.02 7.42
C SER A 130 -11.63 -10.79 6.10
N LEU A 131 -11.65 -12.13 6.14
CA LEU A 131 -11.75 -12.98 4.95
C LEU A 131 -13.19 -13.49 4.75
N GLY A 132 -14.17 -12.61 5.00
CA GLY A 132 -15.60 -12.86 4.77
C GLY A 132 -16.00 -12.81 3.30
N LEU A 133 -17.31 -12.89 3.07
CA LEU A 133 -17.91 -12.88 1.73
C LEU A 133 -17.58 -11.59 0.96
N LEU A 134 -17.48 -10.44 1.64
CA LEU A 134 -17.07 -9.17 1.03
C LEU A 134 -15.68 -9.28 0.42
N THR A 135 -14.68 -9.73 1.19
CA THR A 135 -13.31 -9.89 0.67
C THR A 135 -13.24 -10.89 -0.47
N ILE A 136 -13.99 -11.99 -0.39
CA ILE A 136 -14.09 -12.97 -1.49
C ILE A 136 -14.62 -12.30 -2.75
N ASN A 137 -15.68 -11.49 -2.67
CA ASN A 137 -16.23 -10.74 -3.79
C ASN A 137 -15.19 -9.79 -4.40
N MET A 138 -14.44 -9.05 -3.59
CA MET A 138 -13.42 -8.11 -4.06
C MET A 138 -12.28 -8.86 -4.79
N LEU A 139 -11.80 -9.97 -4.21
CA LEU A 139 -10.75 -10.79 -4.83
C LEU A 139 -11.26 -11.57 -6.06
N ALA A 140 -12.53 -11.97 -6.06
CA ALA A 140 -13.16 -12.59 -7.23
C ALA A 140 -13.26 -11.63 -8.42
N ALA A 141 -13.44 -10.33 -8.17
CA ALA A 141 -13.53 -9.31 -9.20
C ALA A 141 -12.17 -8.80 -9.69
N ALA A 142 -11.12 -8.96 -8.90
CA ALA A 142 -9.78 -8.41 -9.19
C ALA A 142 -9.00 -9.25 -10.20
N ASP A 143 -8.13 -8.60 -10.97
CA ASP A 143 -7.11 -9.24 -11.81
C ASP A 143 -5.89 -9.64 -10.97
N ALA A 144 -5.58 -8.81 -9.95
CA ALA A 144 -4.45 -9.07 -9.08
C ALA A 144 -4.67 -8.50 -7.66
N VAL A 145 -3.86 -9.00 -6.70
CA VAL A 145 -3.85 -8.52 -5.32
C VAL A 145 -2.52 -7.85 -4.98
N LEU A 146 -2.58 -6.61 -4.50
CA LEU A 146 -1.47 -5.88 -3.88
C LEU A 146 -1.56 -6.07 -2.38
N ILE A 147 -0.47 -6.47 -1.76
CA ILE A 147 -0.43 -6.86 -0.36
C ILE A 147 0.44 -5.88 0.44
N PRO A 148 -0.14 -4.92 1.16
CA PRO A 148 0.62 -4.09 2.09
C PRO A 148 1.08 -4.92 3.28
N VAL A 149 2.38 -4.82 3.62
CA VAL A 149 3.00 -5.56 4.73
C VAL A 149 3.76 -4.57 5.60
N GLN A 150 3.36 -4.45 6.86
CA GLN A 150 4.04 -3.61 7.84
C GLN A 150 5.38 -4.22 8.24
N CYS A 151 6.46 -3.41 8.29
CA CYS A 151 7.81 -3.87 8.65
C CYS A 151 7.96 -4.13 10.16
N GLU A 152 7.22 -5.12 10.70
CA GLU A 152 7.21 -5.57 12.10
C GLU A 152 7.31 -7.09 12.21
N TYR A 153 7.62 -7.60 13.41
CA TYR A 153 7.96 -9.00 13.68
C TYR A 153 6.96 -10.04 13.13
N TYR A 154 5.66 -9.80 13.26
CA TYR A 154 4.63 -10.72 12.76
C TYR A 154 4.21 -10.45 11.30
N ALA A 155 5.05 -9.74 10.53
CA ALA A 155 4.68 -9.31 9.18
C ALA A 155 4.43 -10.49 8.23
N LEU A 156 5.24 -11.52 8.29
CA LEU A 156 5.20 -12.66 7.38
C LEU A 156 4.24 -13.76 7.81
N GLU A 157 3.92 -13.86 9.11
CA GLU A 157 3.00 -14.89 9.63
C GLU A 157 1.57 -14.69 9.10
N GLY A 158 1.04 -13.46 9.18
CA GLY A 158 -0.28 -13.13 8.63
C GLY A 158 -0.39 -13.26 7.12
N LEU A 159 0.75 -13.23 6.42
CA LEU A 159 0.80 -13.32 4.98
C LEU A 159 0.50 -14.74 4.47
N SER A 160 0.92 -15.78 5.18
CA SER A 160 0.65 -17.16 4.82
C SER A 160 -0.86 -17.46 4.75
N GLN A 161 -1.66 -16.90 5.65
CA GLN A 161 -3.12 -17.08 5.64
C GLN A 161 -3.75 -16.38 4.43
N LEU A 162 -3.30 -15.17 4.09
CA LEU A 162 -3.78 -14.46 2.90
C LEU A 162 -3.43 -15.23 1.62
N LEU A 163 -2.20 -15.74 1.51
CA LEU A 163 -1.77 -16.54 0.36
C LEU A 163 -2.61 -17.81 0.20
N ASN A 164 -2.94 -18.49 1.30
CA ASN A 164 -3.85 -19.63 1.29
C ASN A 164 -5.25 -19.23 0.79
N THR A 165 -5.75 -18.05 1.17
CA THR A 165 -7.04 -17.55 0.69
C THR A 165 -6.98 -17.20 -0.79
N VAL A 166 -5.95 -16.51 -1.26
CA VAL A 166 -5.72 -16.25 -2.68
C VAL A 166 -5.71 -17.57 -3.47
N HIS A 167 -4.99 -18.58 -2.97
CA HIS A 167 -4.93 -19.89 -3.61
C HIS A 167 -6.31 -20.59 -3.69
N ARG A 168 -7.11 -20.54 -2.63
CA ARG A 168 -8.48 -21.06 -2.65
C ARG A 168 -9.36 -20.35 -3.69
N ILE A 169 -9.24 -19.02 -3.79
CA ILE A 169 -9.96 -18.23 -4.79
C ILE A 169 -9.52 -18.60 -6.21
N GLN A 170 -8.23 -18.80 -6.43
CA GLN A 170 -7.69 -19.28 -7.71
C GLN A 170 -8.23 -20.68 -8.09
N GLN A 171 -8.43 -21.54 -7.11
CA GLN A 171 -8.97 -22.90 -7.36
C GLN A 171 -10.48 -22.93 -7.57
N SER A 172 -11.20 -21.86 -7.24
CA SER A 172 -12.67 -21.85 -7.27
C SER A 172 -13.24 -20.79 -8.19
N VAL A 173 -13.26 -19.53 -7.74
CA VAL A 173 -14.04 -18.45 -8.38
C VAL A 173 -13.23 -17.55 -9.31
N ASN A 174 -11.89 -17.49 -9.15
CA ASN A 174 -11.03 -16.63 -9.97
C ASN A 174 -9.66 -17.25 -10.28
N PRO A 175 -9.57 -18.20 -11.23
CA PRO A 175 -8.30 -18.84 -11.59
C PRO A 175 -7.24 -17.88 -12.13
N ALA A 176 -7.63 -16.70 -12.63
CA ALA A 176 -6.73 -15.70 -13.19
C ALA A 176 -6.15 -14.74 -12.15
N LEU A 177 -6.66 -14.76 -10.89
CA LEU A 177 -6.18 -13.87 -9.85
C LEU A 177 -4.67 -14.02 -9.63
N ALA A 178 -3.92 -12.95 -9.82
CA ALA A 178 -2.47 -12.94 -9.62
C ALA A 178 -2.07 -12.21 -8.33
N ILE A 179 -0.86 -12.49 -7.81
CA ILE A 179 -0.24 -11.61 -6.81
C ILE A 179 0.48 -10.51 -7.59
N TYR A 180 -0.05 -9.28 -7.48
CA TYR A 180 0.55 -8.10 -8.12
C TYR A 180 1.90 -7.76 -7.49
N GLY A 181 1.92 -7.72 -6.16
CA GLY A 181 3.14 -7.48 -5.42
C GLY A 181 2.92 -7.28 -3.92
N VAL A 182 4.04 -7.21 -3.22
CA VAL A 182 4.11 -6.94 -1.77
C VAL A 182 4.67 -5.52 -1.59
N LEU A 183 3.89 -4.64 -0.98
CA LEU A 183 4.30 -3.28 -0.64
C LEU A 183 4.67 -3.20 0.84
N LEU A 184 5.95 -2.96 1.11
CA LEU A 184 6.44 -2.79 2.47
C LEU A 184 6.06 -1.40 3.00
N THR A 185 5.41 -1.36 4.18
CA THR A 185 4.85 -0.15 4.77
C THR A 185 5.41 0.10 6.17
N MET A 186 5.27 1.34 6.63
CA MET A 186 5.68 1.77 7.98
C MET A 186 7.13 1.42 8.31
N TYR A 187 8.00 1.44 7.31
CA TYR A 187 9.43 1.18 7.46
C TYR A 187 10.08 2.24 8.32
N ASP A 188 10.88 1.81 9.31
CA ASP A 188 11.72 2.68 10.12
C ASP A 188 13.20 2.24 9.99
N ALA A 189 14.00 3.06 9.30
CA ALA A 189 15.41 2.77 9.02
C ALA A 189 16.28 2.65 10.29
N ARG A 190 15.82 3.18 11.43
CA ARG A 190 16.51 3.11 12.72
C ARG A 190 16.41 1.72 13.35
N LEU A 191 15.40 0.92 12.95
CA LEU A 191 15.12 -0.39 13.53
C LEU A 191 15.77 -1.50 12.71
N ASN A 192 16.60 -2.32 13.36
CA ASN A 192 17.18 -3.53 12.76
C ASN A 192 16.10 -4.49 12.28
N LEU A 193 15.01 -4.61 13.05
CA LEU A 193 13.86 -5.45 12.72
C LEU A 193 13.24 -5.06 11.36
N SER A 194 13.04 -3.76 11.10
CA SER A 194 12.49 -3.32 9.81
C SER A 194 13.39 -3.74 8.63
N ARG A 195 14.72 -3.63 8.80
CA ARG A 195 15.68 -4.09 7.79
C ARG A 195 15.62 -5.60 7.57
N GLN A 196 15.48 -6.38 8.65
CA GLN A 196 15.35 -7.83 8.56
C GLN A 196 14.09 -8.23 7.81
N VAL A 197 12.91 -7.63 8.15
CA VAL A 197 11.65 -7.90 7.45
C VAL A 197 11.74 -7.58 5.95
N VAL A 198 12.43 -6.50 5.57
CA VAL A 198 12.67 -6.17 4.16
C VAL A 198 13.51 -7.27 3.48
N ALA A 199 14.58 -7.76 4.13
CA ALA A 199 15.43 -8.82 3.58
C ALA A 199 14.63 -10.11 3.41
N ASP A 200 13.90 -10.54 4.44
CA ASP A 200 13.10 -11.78 4.43
C ASP A 200 11.98 -11.71 3.37
N ALA A 201 11.32 -10.56 3.25
CA ALA A 201 10.29 -10.37 2.22
C ALA A 201 10.88 -10.45 0.81
N ARG A 202 12.04 -9.84 0.56
CA ARG A 202 12.73 -9.92 -0.73
C ARG A 202 13.25 -11.31 -1.05
N GLU A 203 13.72 -12.04 -0.05
CA GLU A 203 14.14 -13.44 -0.21
C GLU A 203 12.96 -14.34 -0.60
N TYR A 204 11.80 -14.16 0.07
CA TYR A 204 10.64 -15.02 -0.14
C TYR A 204 9.85 -14.68 -1.43
N PHE A 205 9.61 -13.39 -1.70
CA PHE A 205 8.77 -12.93 -2.82
C PHE A 205 9.55 -12.50 -4.05
N GLY A 206 10.88 -12.33 -3.93
CA GLY A 206 11.74 -11.91 -5.04
C GLY A 206 11.25 -10.63 -5.72
N PRO A 207 11.08 -10.65 -7.06
CA PRO A 207 10.70 -9.47 -7.84
C PRO A 207 9.26 -8.99 -7.61
N LYS A 208 8.46 -9.72 -6.84
CA LYS A 208 7.10 -9.27 -6.45
C LYS A 208 7.13 -8.23 -5.34
N VAL A 209 8.23 -8.08 -4.59
CA VAL A 209 8.37 -6.96 -3.65
C VAL A 209 8.58 -5.68 -4.43
N PHE A 210 7.81 -4.63 -4.09
CA PHE A 210 8.03 -3.31 -4.66
C PHE A 210 9.42 -2.79 -4.31
N GLU A 211 10.07 -2.12 -5.26
CA GLU A 211 11.34 -1.44 -4.99
C GLU A 211 11.13 -0.30 -3.99
N THR A 212 10.02 0.40 -4.16
CA THR A 212 9.60 1.48 -3.27
C THR A 212 9.09 0.92 -1.95
N ILE A 213 9.62 1.45 -0.84
CA ILE A 213 9.19 1.13 0.53
C ILE A 213 8.53 2.37 1.12
N VAL A 214 7.33 2.22 1.69
CA VAL A 214 6.62 3.34 2.34
C VAL A 214 7.13 3.50 3.77
N PRO A 215 7.76 4.64 4.11
CA PRO A 215 8.28 4.86 5.46
C PRO A 215 7.17 5.14 6.47
N ARG A 216 7.44 4.91 7.75
CA ARG A 216 6.59 5.43 8.83
C ARG A 216 6.58 6.96 8.75
N ASN A 217 5.41 7.54 8.59
CA ASN A 217 5.24 8.98 8.41
C ASN A 217 3.98 9.48 9.11
N VAL A 218 4.13 10.46 9.99
CA VAL A 218 3.02 11.03 10.78
C VAL A 218 1.99 11.71 9.87
N ARG A 219 2.44 12.37 8.78
CA ARG A 219 1.56 13.04 7.82
C ARG A 219 0.57 12.08 7.16
N LEU A 220 0.98 10.82 6.90
CA LEU A 220 0.08 9.78 6.38
C LEU A 220 -1.03 9.40 7.38
N ALA A 221 -0.78 9.53 8.70
CA ALA A 221 -1.77 9.28 9.71
C ALA A 221 -2.70 10.49 9.95
N GLU A 222 -2.19 11.70 9.74
CA GLU A 222 -2.95 12.95 9.89
C GLU A 222 -3.89 13.22 8.71
N ALA A 223 -3.44 12.98 7.48
CA ALA A 223 -4.12 13.33 6.25
C ALA A 223 -5.61 12.87 6.19
N PRO A 224 -5.97 11.63 6.62
CA PRO A 224 -7.37 11.18 6.64
C PRO A 224 -8.28 12.03 7.53
N SER A 225 -7.78 12.60 8.64
CA SER A 225 -8.56 13.50 9.50
C SER A 225 -8.97 14.80 8.82
N PHE A 226 -8.35 15.13 7.70
CA PHE A 226 -8.68 16.28 6.86
C PHE A 226 -9.43 15.87 5.58
N GLY A 227 -9.78 14.60 5.41
CA GLY A 227 -10.40 14.08 4.21
C GLY A 227 -9.53 14.27 2.96
N LYS A 228 -8.21 14.21 3.07
CA LYS A 228 -7.29 14.49 1.98
C LYS A 228 -6.29 13.36 1.78
N PRO A 229 -6.11 12.86 0.55
CA PRO A 229 -4.94 12.08 0.21
C PRO A 229 -3.64 12.84 0.52
N ILE A 230 -2.57 12.11 0.84
CA ILE A 230 -1.29 12.70 1.26
C ILE A 230 -0.71 13.71 0.26
N VAL A 231 -0.91 13.48 -1.04
CA VAL A 231 -0.42 14.37 -2.11
C VAL A 231 -1.10 15.74 -2.10
N LEU A 232 -2.31 15.86 -1.53
CA LEU A 232 -3.02 17.13 -1.30
C LEU A 232 -2.76 17.69 0.09
N TYR A 233 -2.50 16.82 1.07
CA TYR A 233 -2.26 17.24 2.44
C TYR A 233 -0.84 17.81 2.62
N ASP A 234 0.17 17.07 2.15
CA ASP A 234 1.59 17.47 2.22
C ASP A 234 2.40 16.75 1.14
N ILE A 235 2.46 17.35 -0.05
CA ILE A 235 3.17 16.76 -1.20
C ILE A 235 4.68 16.62 -0.97
N ALA A 236 5.27 17.46 -0.10
CA ALA A 236 6.70 17.41 0.21
C ALA A 236 7.06 16.31 1.22
N SER A 237 6.05 15.70 1.87
CA SER A 237 6.29 14.64 2.84
C SER A 237 6.90 13.39 2.19
N VAL A 238 7.73 12.68 2.97
CA VAL A 238 8.30 11.40 2.51
C VAL A 238 7.23 10.37 2.18
N GLY A 239 6.05 10.46 2.82
CA GLY A 239 4.90 9.61 2.54
C GLY A 239 4.31 9.87 1.16
N ALA A 240 4.13 11.14 0.78
CA ALA A 240 3.64 11.51 -0.56
C ALA A 240 4.61 11.07 -1.65
N GLN A 241 5.90 11.35 -1.48
CA GLN A 241 6.94 10.94 -2.43
C GLN A 241 7.00 9.42 -2.60
N ALA A 242 6.80 8.67 -1.52
CA ALA A 242 6.75 7.20 -1.59
C ALA A 242 5.56 6.74 -2.43
N TYR A 243 4.33 7.23 -2.20
CA TYR A 243 3.17 6.81 -3.00
C TYR A 243 3.22 7.26 -4.46
N LEU A 244 3.78 8.44 -4.75
CA LEU A 244 4.06 8.86 -6.13
C LEU A 244 5.06 7.91 -6.81
N SER A 245 6.04 7.41 -6.07
CA SER A 245 7.02 6.43 -6.58
C SER A 245 6.38 5.06 -6.79
N VAL A 246 5.51 4.60 -5.87
CA VAL A 246 4.73 3.35 -6.05
C VAL A 246 3.84 3.44 -7.29
N ALA A 247 3.13 4.56 -7.49
CA ALA A 247 2.30 4.76 -8.68
C ALA A 247 3.13 4.70 -9.97
N ARG A 248 4.30 5.34 -9.99
CA ARG A 248 5.23 5.28 -11.13
C ARG A 248 5.70 3.84 -11.39
N GLU A 249 6.03 3.10 -10.35
CA GLU A 249 6.46 1.70 -10.45
C GLU A 249 5.34 0.83 -11.02
N ILE A 250 4.08 1.05 -10.61
CA ILE A 250 2.91 0.35 -11.16
C ILE A 250 2.74 0.64 -12.65
N VAL A 251 2.73 1.92 -13.03
CA VAL A 251 2.59 2.31 -14.44
C VAL A 251 3.71 1.73 -15.31
N GLN A 252 4.94 1.65 -14.78
CA GLN A 252 6.06 1.04 -15.48
C GLN A 252 5.94 -0.48 -15.62
N ARG A 253 5.45 -1.18 -14.57
CA ARG A 253 5.22 -2.64 -14.61
C ARG A 253 4.13 -3.02 -15.62
N ASP A 254 3.10 -2.18 -15.75
CA ASP A 254 1.96 -2.42 -16.62
C ASP A 254 2.16 -1.86 -18.05
N ALA A 255 3.22 -1.09 -18.28
CA ALA A 255 3.57 -0.63 -19.60
C ALA A 255 3.77 -1.83 -20.54
N PRO A 256 3.11 -1.86 -21.73
CA PRO A 256 3.28 -2.96 -22.65
C PRO A 256 4.76 -3.09 -23.01
N THR A 257 5.29 -4.30 -22.90
CA THR A 257 6.69 -4.66 -23.21
C THR A 257 6.97 -4.55 -24.72
N SER A 258 6.43 -3.56 -25.39
CA SER A 258 6.63 -3.32 -26.80
C SER A 258 7.51 -2.10 -27.02
N ARG A 259 8.70 -2.39 -27.56
CA ARG A 259 9.67 -1.46 -28.16
C ARG A 259 10.77 -0.94 -27.22
N ILE A 260 11.63 -1.84 -26.76
CA ILE A 260 13.04 -1.51 -26.85
C ILE A 260 13.40 -1.81 -28.32
N PRO A 261 13.76 -0.84 -29.15
CA PRO A 261 14.35 -1.15 -30.45
C PRO A 261 15.69 -1.85 -30.17
N HIS A 262 15.79 -3.10 -30.58
CA HIS A 262 17.06 -3.82 -30.69
C HIS A 262 17.92 -3.17 -31.79
N GLN A 263 18.33 -1.91 -31.60
CA GLN A 263 19.24 -1.20 -32.48
C GLN A 263 20.09 -0.20 -31.73
N LEU A 264 20.91 -0.70 -30.80
CA LEU A 264 22.08 0.04 -30.30
C LEU A 264 23.17 -0.92 -29.78
N THR A 265 23.30 -2.10 -30.43
CA THR A 265 24.46 -2.99 -30.22
C THR A 265 24.98 -3.52 -31.57
N ALA A 266 25.33 -2.61 -32.44
CA ALA A 266 26.21 -2.91 -33.57
C ALA A 266 26.79 -1.57 -34.03
N ASN A 267 27.94 -1.19 -33.51
CA ASN A 267 29.01 -0.40 -34.14
C ASN A 267 29.82 0.28 -33.03
N ALA A 268 30.55 -0.52 -32.26
CA ALA A 268 31.79 -0.10 -31.68
C ALA A 268 32.87 -0.92 -32.38
N GLU A 269 33.19 -0.52 -33.63
CA GLU A 269 34.45 -0.90 -34.23
C GLU A 269 35.56 -0.25 -33.41
N ILE A 270 36.36 -1.14 -32.83
CA ILE A 270 37.61 -0.80 -32.17
C ILE A 270 38.55 -0.28 -33.26
N VAL A 271 38.74 1.01 -33.36
CA VAL A 271 39.88 1.60 -34.04
C VAL A 271 41.08 1.48 -33.10
N ASN A 272 41.90 0.49 -33.38
CA ASN A 272 43.27 0.41 -32.88
C ASN A 272 44.09 1.44 -33.64
N ASP A 273 44.44 2.55 -33.03
CA ASP A 273 45.58 3.36 -33.42
C ASP A 273 46.61 3.31 -32.29
N SER A 274 47.53 2.40 -32.48
CA SER A 274 48.87 2.43 -31.87
C SER A 274 49.70 3.38 -32.71
N GLU A 275 50.14 4.48 -32.13
CA GLU A 275 51.43 5.16 -32.32
C GLU A 275 51.33 6.64 -31.90
N LEU A 276 51.96 6.99 -30.83
CA LEU A 276 52.92 8.10 -30.73
C LEU A 276 53.29 8.37 -29.24
N ILE A 277 54.37 7.79 -28.90
CA ILE A 277 55.55 8.17 -28.09
C ILE A 277 55.47 9.55 -27.40
N GLY A 278 55.75 9.57 -26.09
CA GLY A 278 56.09 10.79 -25.32
C GLY A 278 56.25 10.50 -23.82
N GLU A 279 57.42 10.01 -23.44
CA GLU A 279 57.86 9.86 -22.03
C GLU A 279 58.08 11.22 -21.37
N ALA A 280 57.60 11.40 -20.14
CA ALA A 280 58.28 12.19 -19.11
C ALA A 280 57.75 11.77 -17.72
N PRO A 281 58.63 11.55 -16.76
CA PRO A 281 58.27 11.05 -15.42
C PRO A 281 57.97 12.23 -14.49
N ILE A 282 56.88 12.10 -13.69
CA ILE A 282 56.63 13.00 -12.56
C ILE A 282 56.72 12.20 -11.27
N GLU A 283 57.67 12.60 -10.45
CA GLU A 283 57.98 12.12 -9.10
C GLU A 283 56.74 12.16 -8.18
N GLN A 284 56.56 11.05 -7.48
CA GLN A 284 55.65 10.95 -6.35
C GLN A 284 56.27 11.57 -5.11
N GLN A 285 55.68 12.63 -4.57
CA GLN A 285 55.91 13.06 -3.19
C GLN A 285 54.74 12.62 -2.31
N VAL A 286 55.04 11.70 -1.41
CA VAL A 286 54.16 11.23 -0.32
C VAL A 286 54.40 12.17 0.88
N PRO A 287 53.40 12.81 1.47
CA PRO A 287 53.54 13.47 2.76
C PRO A 287 53.27 12.48 3.90
N THR A 288 54.22 12.39 4.80
CA THR A 288 54.23 11.71 6.10
C THR A 288 53.23 12.34 7.08
N PRO A 289 52.52 11.56 7.91
CA PRO A 289 51.65 12.10 8.93
C PRO A 289 52.40 12.58 10.16
N THR A 290 52.14 13.79 10.56
CA THR A 290 52.57 14.39 11.82
C THR A 290 51.72 13.92 12.99
N ALA A 291 52.35 13.43 14.03
CA ALA A 291 51.73 13.09 15.30
C ALA A 291 51.14 14.31 16.02
N VAL A 292 49.93 14.18 16.55
CA VAL A 292 49.33 15.13 17.48
C VAL A 292 48.84 14.41 18.72
N ASP A 293 49.40 14.84 19.78
CA ASP A 293 49.30 14.71 21.21
C ASP A 293 47.99 14.18 21.81
N GLU A 294 48.14 13.13 22.60
CA GLU A 294 47.10 12.64 23.56
C GLU A 294 46.98 13.60 24.73
N ARG A 295 45.81 14.15 24.96
CA ARG A 295 45.37 14.61 26.30
C ARG A 295 44.06 13.98 26.67
N ILE A 296 44.14 13.04 27.56
CA ILE A 296 43.13 12.35 28.30
C ILE A 296 42.33 13.36 29.15
N ALA A 297 41.02 13.44 28.94
CA ALA A 297 40.06 14.04 29.90
C ALA A 297 39.06 12.96 30.33
N SER A 298 39.09 12.60 31.61
CA SER A 298 38.19 11.66 32.30
C SER A 298 36.75 12.22 32.38
N PRO A 299 35.71 11.37 32.27
CA PRO A 299 34.33 11.81 32.45
C PRO A 299 33.98 11.88 33.99
N PRO A 300 33.02 12.74 34.36
CA PRO A 300 32.57 12.87 35.73
C PRO A 300 31.66 11.69 36.19
N THR A 301 31.93 11.16 37.33
CA THR A 301 31.13 10.21 38.08
C THR A 301 29.86 10.88 38.59
N ASN A 302 28.68 10.36 38.24
CA ASN A 302 27.42 10.70 38.90
C ASN A 302 27.05 9.57 39.87
N GLU A 303 26.92 9.94 41.15
CA GLU A 303 26.38 9.10 42.21
C GLU A 303 24.87 8.86 42.04
N PRO A 304 24.32 7.72 42.53
CA PRO A 304 22.90 7.39 42.44
C PRO A 304 22.10 8.11 43.52
N GLY A 305 21.18 9.00 43.13
CA GLY A 305 20.16 9.57 43.97
C GLY A 305 19.04 8.58 44.28
N ASP A 306 18.89 8.31 45.55
CA ASP A 306 17.85 7.53 46.19
C ASP A 306 16.45 8.18 45.95
N THR A 307 15.52 7.49 45.31
CA THR A 307 14.12 7.90 45.25
C THR A 307 13.22 6.73 45.66
N THR A 308 12.80 6.79 46.90
CA THR A 308 11.79 5.97 47.58
C THR A 308 10.49 5.95 46.78
N ALA A 309 10.10 4.76 46.32
CA ALA A 309 8.79 4.49 45.73
C ALA A 309 7.70 4.46 46.80
N ALA A 310 6.65 5.25 46.63
CA ALA A 310 5.43 5.18 47.43
C ALA A 310 4.58 3.95 47.00
N PRO A 311 3.85 3.30 47.96
CA PRO A 311 3.09 2.09 47.65
C PRO A 311 1.79 2.39 46.89
N MET A 312 1.55 1.63 45.82
CA MET A 312 0.29 1.61 45.10
C MET A 312 -0.82 0.98 45.91
N THR A 313 -1.92 1.69 46.12
CA THR A 313 -3.19 1.18 46.68
C THR A 313 -3.91 0.28 45.63
N PRO A 314 -4.54 -0.84 46.03
CA PRO A 314 -5.27 -1.71 45.11
C PRO A 314 -6.60 -1.06 44.68
N ARG A 315 -6.87 -1.11 43.37
CA ARG A 315 -8.15 -0.67 42.78
C ARG A 315 -9.25 -1.70 43.09
N THR A 316 -10.38 -1.20 43.59
CA THR A 316 -11.63 -1.93 43.81
C THR A 316 -12.21 -2.45 42.50
N PRO A 317 -12.82 -3.66 42.45
CA PRO A 317 -13.52 -4.18 41.29
C PRO A 317 -14.78 -3.35 40.98
N ILE A 318 -15.01 -3.09 39.67
CA ILE A 318 -16.24 -2.48 39.16
C ILE A 318 -17.31 -3.58 39.13
N GLU A 319 -18.38 -3.43 39.91
CA GLU A 319 -19.60 -4.25 39.83
C GLU A 319 -20.38 -3.89 38.57
N LEU A 320 -20.72 -4.91 37.76
CA LEU A 320 -21.65 -4.80 36.64
C LEU A 320 -23.08 -4.80 37.14
N PRO A 321 -24.01 -3.99 36.59
CA PRO A 321 -25.42 -4.03 36.95
C PRO A 321 -26.09 -5.31 36.41
N PRO A 322 -27.18 -5.81 37.09
CA PRO A 322 -27.85 -7.04 36.67
C PRO A 322 -28.65 -6.85 35.38
N GLU A 323 -28.68 -7.91 34.62
CA GLU A 323 -29.50 -8.08 33.40
C GLU A 323 -30.99 -7.86 33.66
N VAL A 324 -31.65 -7.09 32.75
CA VAL A 324 -33.10 -7.06 32.56
C VAL A 324 -33.38 -7.34 31.10
#